data_62e7033109334a4fae67f40cc2fc4f71
#
_entry.id   62e7033109334a4fae67f40cc2fc4f71
#
_cell.length_a   1.000
_cell.length_b   1.000
_cell.length_c   1.000
_cell.angle_alpha   90.00
_cell.angle_beta   90.00
_cell.angle_gamma   90.00
#
_symmetry.space_group_name_H-M   'P 1'
#
loop_
_entity.id
_entity.type
_entity.pdbx_description
1 polymer ?
#
loop_
_entity_poly.entity_id
_entity_poly.type
_entity_poly.pdbx_seq_one_letter_code
_entity_poly.pdbx_strand_id
1 'polypeptide(L)'
;IVELGVGLGRDALFFAKNSINVEALDYSPAAIKIINKKALEAKLSSFISTKIFDVRKKLPFKDNSIKACFSHMLYCMALSTTELKYLNSEICRILKPGGFNIYTARHTGDGDYKNGKHIGEDLYENDGFIVHFFSEKKIRQIADGFNILNIESFEEGKFPRKLFRVVLKKK
;
A
#
# COMPACT_ATOMS: atom_id res chain seq x y z
N ILE A 1 -7.10 -5.44 10.55
CA ILE A 1 -6.17 -5.26 9.42
C ILE A 1 -5.29 -4.05 9.64
N VAL A 2 -4.18 -3.97 8.94
CA VAL A 2 -3.39 -2.73 8.82
C VAL A 2 -3.54 -2.15 7.41
N GLU A 3 -3.75 -0.85 7.30
CA GLU A 3 -3.68 -0.10 6.05
C GLU A 3 -2.45 0.80 6.06
N LEU A 4 -1.59 0.66 5.06
CA LEU A 4 -0.38 1.45 4.89
C LEU A 4 -0.58 2.50 3.79
N GLY A 5 -0.28 3.78 4.10
CA GLY A 5 -0.51 4.89 3.18
C GLY A 5 -2.00 5.23 3.08
N VAL A 6 -2.66 5.47 4.22
CA VAL A 6 -4.12 5.68 4.29
C VAL A 6 -4.62 6.91 3.52
N GLY A 7 -3.77 7.90 3.29
CA GLY A 7 -4.09 9.12 2.53
C GLY A 7 -5.37 9.81 3.02
N LEU A 8 -6.35 9.96 2.14
CA LEU A 8 -7.64 10.59 2.48
C LEU A 8 -8.63 9.64 3.21
N GLY A 9 -8.23 8.40 3.51
CA GLY A 9 -8.97 7.45 4.32
C GLY A 9 -10.13 6.75 3.61
N ARG A 10 -10.15 6.71 2.27
CA ARG A 10 -11.23 6.08 1.50
C ARG A 10 -11.42 4.61 1.89
N ASP A 11 -10.33 3.87 1.88
CA ASP A 11 -10.36 2.42 2.06
C ASP A 11 -10.49 2.06 3.55
N ALA A 12 -9.83 2.79 4.47
CA ALA A 12 -10.02 2.62 5.92
C ALA A 12 -11.48 2.83 6.34
N LEU A 13 -12.15 3.86 5.82
CA LEU A 13 -13.57 4.11 6.08
C LEU A 13 -14.46 3.01 5.49
N PHE A 14 -14.13 2.49 4.31
CA PHE A 14 -14.85 1.37 3.72
C PHE A 14 -14.74 0.12 4.59
N PHE A 15 -13.54 -0.24 5.03
CA PHE A 15 -13.35 -1.39 5.93
C PHE A 15 -14.09 -1.20 7.26
N ALA A 16 -13.99 -0.03 7.87
CA ALA A 16 -14.66 0.28 9.12
C ALA A 16 -16.19 0.22 9.01
N LYS A 17 -16.78 0.69 7.90
CA LYS A 17 -18.22 0.56 7.62
C LYS A 17 -18.68 -0.91 7.52
N ASN A 18 -17.75 -1.79 7.17
CA ASN A 18 -18.00 -3.24 7.15
C ASN A 18 -17.56 -3.94 8.44
N SER A 19 -17.48 -3.20 9.57
CA SER A 19 -17.14 -3.72 10.90
C SER A 19 -15.75 -4.35 11.00
N ILE A 20 -14.81 -3.90 10.18
CA ILE A 20 -13.42 -4.35 10.20
C ILE A 20 -12.59 -3.31 10.95
N ASN A 21 -11.87 -3.74 12.00
CA ASN A 21 -10.92 -2.88 12.71
C ASN A 21 -9.69 -2.60 11.84
N VAL A 22 -9.33 -1.32 11.71
CA VAL A 22 -8.23 -0.82 10.86
C VAL A 22 -7.20 -0.08 11.69
N GLU A 23 -5.96 -0.53 11.63
CA GLU A 23 -4.78 0.23 12.03
C GLU A 23 -4.30 1.03 10.80
N ALA A 24 -4.60 2.30 10.74
CA ALA A 24 -4.37 3.18 9.59
C ALA A 24 -3.08 3.99 9.76
N LEU A 25 -2.07 3.70 8.93
CA LEU A 25 -0.74 4.32 9.01
C LEU A 25 -0.49 5.21 7.78
N ASP A 26 0.02 6.43 8.03
CA ASP A 26 0.51 7.33 6.99
C ASP A 26 1.67 8.16 7.50
N TYR A 27 2.62 8.54 6.65
CA TYR A 27 3.71 9.42 7.04
C TYR A 27 3.27 10.89 7.18
N SER A 28 2.14 11.26 6.56
CA SER A 28 1.61 12.62 6.52
C SER A 28 0.73 12.91 7.75
N PRO A 29 1.10 13.87 8.62
CA PRO A 29 0.23 14.33 9.71
C PRO A 29 -1.11 14.88 9.20
N ALA A 30 -1.13 15.48 8.00
CA ALA A 30 -2.35 15.99 7.38
C ALA A 30 -3.31 14.86 7.02
N ALA A 31 -2.81 13.75 6.44
CA ALA A 31 -3.60 12.55 6.15
C ALA A 31 -4.23 11.98 7.42
N ILE A 32 -3.44 11.83 8.49
CA ILE A 32 -3.94 11.35 9.79
C ILE A 32 -5.01 12.27 10.37
N LYS A 33 -4.84 13.58 10.28
CA LYS A 33 -5.86 14.54 10.72
C LYS A 33 -7.18 14.39 9.92
N ILE A 34 -7.07 14.21 8.61
CA ILE A 34 -8.24 14.06 7.72
C ILE A 34 -9.00 12.77 8.04
N ILE A 35 -8.32 11.63 8.17
CA ILE A 35 -9.00 10.36 8.47
C ILE A 35 -9.66 10.38 9.84
N ASN A 36 -9.01 10.95 10.87
CA ASN A 36 -9.59 11.08 12.20
C ASN A 36 -10.88 11.91 12.18
N LYS A 37 -10.87 13.06 11.46
CA LYS A 37 -12.07 13.90 11.29
C LYS A 37 -13.20 13.10 10.60
N LYS A 38 -12.91 12.45 9.47
CA LYS A 38 -13.90 11.66 8.73
C LYS A 38 -14.44 10.48 9.54
N ALA A 39 -13.59 9.79 10.30
CA ALA A 39 -13.99 8.68 11.16
C ALA A 39 -14.96 9.15 12.27
N LEU A 40 -14.70 10.33 12.85
CA LEU A 40 -15.59 10.94 13.86
C LEU A 40 -16.95 11.32 13.24
N GLU A 41 -16.95 12.02 12.10
CA GLU A 41 -18.16 12.42 11.40
C GLU A 41 -19.02 11.22 10.97
N ALA A 42 -18.37 10.12 10.57
CA ALA A 42 -19.03 8.88 10.18
C ALA A 42 -19.41 7.96 11.36
N LYS A 43 -19.07 8.33 12.63
CA LYS A 43 -19.24 7.51 13.85
C LYS A 43 -18.50 6.17 13.78
N LEU A 44 -17.32 6.14 13.15
CA LEU A 44 -16.49 4.96 12.94
C LEU A 44 -15.18 4.97 13.75
N SER A 45 -15.02 5.92 14.68
CA SER A 45 -13.78 6.08 15.46
C SER A 45 -13.42 4.87 16.31
N SER A 46 -14.39 4.02 16.67
CA SER A 46 -14.13 2.77 17.40
C SER A 46 -13.50 1.68 16.53
N PHE A 47 -13.59 1.79 15.20
CA PHE A 47 -13.02 0.83 14.26
C PHE A 47 -11.69 1.27 13.64
N ILE A 48 -11.31 2.55 13.78
CA ILE A 48 -10.11 3.10 13.13
C ILE A 48 -9.16 3.65 14.19
N SER A 49 -7.98 3.04 14.28
CA SER A 49 -6.83 3.55 15.02
C SER A 49 -5.84 4.14 14.02
N THR A 50 -5.29 5.32 14.29
CA THR A 50 -4.41 6.02 13.35
C THR A 50 -3.03 6.26 13.94
N LYS A 51 -1.99 6.23 13.09
CA LYS A 51 -0.62 6.53 13.50
C LYS A 51 0.17 7.21 12.39
N ILE A 52 0.91 8.29 12.74
CA ILE A 52 1.92 8.85 11.84
C ILE A 52 3.09 7.88 11.78
N PHE A 53 3.39 7.35 10.59
CA PHE A 53 4.41 6.32 10.44
C PHE A 53 5.03 6.31 9.04
N ASP A 54 6.36 6.20 9.00
CA ASP A 54 7.12 6.01 7.76
C ASP A 54 7.35 4.51 7.52
N VAL A 55 6.81 3.98 6.45
CA VAL A 55 6.86 2.55 6.08
C VAL A 55 8.26 2.02 5.79
N ARG A 56 9.26 2.90 5.65
CA ARG A 56 10.68 2.53 5.54
C ARG A 56 11.29 2.07 6.87
N LYS A 57 10.55 2.24 7.97
CA LYS A 57 10.94 1.81 9.33
C LYS A 57 10.29 0.47 9.68
N LYS A 58 10.82 -0.17 10.73
CA LYS A 58 10.24 -1.39 11.30
C LYS A 58 8.79 -1.17 11.71
N LEU A 59 7.86 -1.94 11.16
CA LEU A 59 6.42 -1.80 11.43
C LEU A 59 6.11 -1.99 12.93
N PRO A 60 5.27 -1.12 13.54
CA PRO A 60 5.05 -1.06 14.99
C PRO A 60 4.09 -2.14 15.50
N PHE A 61 4.19 -3.35 14.98
CA PHE A 61 3.35 -4.48 15.34
C PHE A 61 4.22 -5.69 15.72
N LYS A 62 3.68 -6.55 16.60
CA LYS A 62 4.29 -7.81 16.97
C LYS A 62 4.28 -8.80 15.79
N ASP A 63 5.20 -9.74 15.80
CA ASP A 63 5.22 -10.85 14.85
C ASP A 63 3.91 -11.62 14.90
N ASN A 64 3.42 -12.05 13.75
CA ASN A 64 2.22 -12.88 13.62
C ASN A 64 0.96 -12.32 14.33
N SER A 65 0.79 -10.99 14.35
CA SER A 65 -0.33 -10.33 15.06
C SER A 65 -1.46 -9.86 14.15
N ILE A 66 -1.18 -9.59 12.88
CA ILE A 66 -2.10 -8.98 11.92
C ILE A 66 -2.68 -10.04 10.96
N LYS A 67 -3.97 -9.97 10.65
CA LYS A 67 -4.63 -10.90 9.71
C LYS A 67 -4.40 -10.52 8.25
N ALA A 68 -4.43 -9.23 7.93
CA ALA A 68 -4.19 -8.73 6.58
C ALA A 68 -3.56 -7.34 6.58
N CYS A 69 -2.73 -7.08 5.57
CA CYS A 69 -2.21 -5.78 5.21
C CYS A 69 -2.84 -5.34 3.89
N PHE A 70 -3.25 -4.09 3.82
CA PHE A 70 -3.78 -3.46 2.62
C PHE A 70 -3.02 -2.17 2.32
N SER A 71 -2.81 -1.87 1.05
CA SER A 71 -2.35 -0.55 0.62
C SER A 71 -2.79 -0.23 -0.80
N HIS A 72 -3.26 1.00 -1.00
CA HIS A 72 -3.61 1.49 -2.33
C HIS A 72 -2.57 2.50 -2.81
N MET A 73 -1.89 2.17 -3.91
CA MET A 73 -0.86 3.00 -4.56
C MET A 73 0.34 3.40 -3.69
N LEU A 74 0.54 2.81 -2.52
CA LEU A 74 1.73 3.06 -1.70
C LEU A 74 3.01 2.50 -2.36
N TYR A 75 2.93 1.30 -2.92
CA TYR A 75 4.08 0.63 -3.53
C TYR A 75 4.66 1.39 -4.72
N CYS A 76 3.85 2.17 -5.41
CA CYS A 76 4.31 3.01 -6.52
C CYS A 76 4.75 4.43 -6.10
N MET A 77 4.90 4.71 -4.80
CA MET A 77 5.53 5.95 -4.34
C MET A 77 7.06 5.88 -4.52
N ALA A 78 7.78 6.92 -4.08
CA ALA A 78 9.23 7.02 -4.17
C ALA A 78 9.96 6.05 -3.22
N LEU A 79 9.75 4.75 -3.41
CA LEU A 79 10.41 3.66 -2.69
C LEU A 79 11.30 2.88 -3.67
N SER A 80 12.56 2.69 -3.34
CA SER A 80 13.48 1.82 -4.09
C SER A 80 13.07 0.35 -3.98
N THR A 81 13.58 -0.50 -4.88
CA THR A 81 13.34 -1.95 -4.80
C THR A 81 13.83 -2.55 -3.47
N THR A 82 14.92 -2.01 -2.92
CA THR A 82 15.46 -2.44 -1.62
C THR A 82 14.48 -2.09 -0.48
N GLU A 83 13.93 -0.88 -0.47
CA GLU A 83 12.93 -0.46 0.51
C GLU A 83 11.61 -1.26 0.37
N LEU A 84 11.20 -1.57 -0.85
CA LEU A 84 10.03 -2.43 -1.11
C LEU A 84 10.24 -3.87 -0.62
N LYS A 85 11.43 -4.45 -0.79
CA LYS A 85 11.78 -5.76 -0.23
C LYS A 85 11.75 -5.73 1.31
N TYR A 86 12.33 -4.68 1.90
CA TYR A 86 12.29 -4.51 3.35
C TYR A 86 10.84 -4.37 3.86
N LEU A 87 10.02 -3.52 3.21
CA LEU A 87 8.61 -3.36 3.55
C LEU A 87 7.86 -4.70 3.49
N ASN A 88 8.06 -5.48 2.41
CA ASN A 88 7.44 -6.80 2.29
C ASN A 88 7.91 -7.78 3.36
N SER A 89 9.20 -7.76 3.75
CA SER A 89 9.70 -8.60 4.85
C SER A 89 9.05 -8.23 6.19
N GLU A 90 8.86 -6.94 6.46
CA GLU A 90 8.18 -6.46 7.66
C GLU A 90 6.67 -6.80 7.65
N ILE A 91 6.01 -6.67 6.50
CA ILE A 91 4.61 -7.12 6.35
C ILE A 91 4.52 -8.63 6.57
N CYS A 92 5.42 -9.41 5.99
CA CYS A 92 5.49 -10.85 6.22
C CYS A 92 5.69 -11.18 7.71
N ARG A 93 6.58 -10.46 8.41
CA ARG A 93 6.83 -10.62 9.85
C ARG A 93 5.55 -10.43 10.67
N ILE A 94 4.82 -9.32 10.45
CA ILE A 94 3.66 -8.98 11.26
C ILE A 94 2.40 -9.80 10.94
N LEU A 95 2.29 -10.33 9.71
CA LEU A 95 1.16 -11.15 9.31
C LEU A 95 1.16 -12.50 10.03
N LYS A 96 -0.03 -12.95 10.43
CA LYS A 96 -0.25 -14.33 10.88
C LYS A 96 0.07 -15.31 9.76
N PRO A 97 0.47 -16.57 10.04
CA PRO A 97 0.56 -17.61 9.03
C PRO A 97 -0.73 -17.68 8.20
N GLY A 98 -0.61 -17.71 6.89
CA GLY A 98 -1.74 -17.66 5.96
C GLY A 98 -2.43 -16.29 5.83
N GLY A 99 -1.93 -15.25 6.49
CA GLY A 99 -2.42 -13.87 6.35
C GLY A 99 -2.13 -13.27 4.97
N PHE A 100 -2.84 -12.21 4.62
CA PHE A 100 -2.80 -11.63 3.28
C PHE A 100 -2.10 -10.27 3.26
N ASN A 101 -1.31 -10.04 2.21
CA ASN A 101 -0.88 -8.71 1.79
C ASN A 101 -1.52 -8.38 0.44
N ILE A 102 -2.35 -7.34 0.40
CA ILE A 102 -3.08 -6.92 -0.79
C ILE A 102 -2.67 -5.47 -1.10
N TYR A 103 -2.14 -5.25 -2.29
CA TYR A 103 -1.74 -3.89 -2.68
C TYR A 103 -2.04 -3.58 -4.13
N THR A 104 -2.10 -2.29 -4.45
CA THR A 104 -2.13 -1.80 -5.82
C THR A 104 -0.88 -0.99 -6.13
N ALA A 105 -0.41 -1.10 -7.37
CA ALA A 105 0.73 -0.32 -7.87
C ALA A 105 0.57 -0.02 -9.35
N ARG A 106 1.07 1.13 -9.81
CA ARG A 106 1.07 1.48 -11.24
C ARG A 106 1.99 0.54 -12.01
N HIS A 107 1.55 0.06 -13.16
CA HIS A 107 2.35 -0.88 -13.93
C HIS A 107 3.00 -0.25 -15.17
N THR A 108 4.01 -0.91 -15.72
CA THR A 108 4.80 -0.42 -16.86
C THR A 108 4.04 -0.25 -18.18
N GLY A 109 2.78 -0.66 -18.25
CA GLY A 109 1.88 -0.37 -19.37
C GLY A 109 1.05 0.90 -19.19
N ASP A 110 1.25 1.63 -18.07
CA ASP A 110 0.60 2.92 -17.82
C ASP A 110 1.15 4.00 -18.77
N GLY A 111 0.30 4.96 -19.16
CA GLY A 111 0.67 6.03 -20.08
C GLY A 111 1.77 6.97 -19.56
N ASP A 112 1.94 7.08 -18.24
CA ASP A 112 2.99 7.91 -17.64
C ASP A 112 4.35 7.16 -17.51
N TYR A 113 4.40 5.85 -17.79
CA TYR A 113 5.66 5.11 -17.75
C TYR A 113 6.63 5.63 -18.82
N LYS A 114 7.86 5.91 -18.40
CA LYS A 114 8.92 6.55 -19.22
C LYS A 114 8.64 8.00 -19.63
N ASN A 115 7.62 8.64 -19.10
CA ASN A 115 7.42 10.07 -19.18
C ASN A 115 8.14 10.77 -18.01
N GLY A 116 8.65 11.98 -18.26
CA GLY A 116 9.37 12.76 -17.27
C GLY A 116 10.83 12.34 -17.08
N LYS A 117 11.40 12.67 -15.93
CA LYS A 117 12.81 12.43 -15.61
C LYS A 117 12.99 11.04 -15.02
N HIS A 118 13.86 10.24 -15.64
CA HIS A 118 14.25 8.94 -15.08
C HIS A 118 15.15 9.14 -13.85
N ILE A 119 14.75 8.56 -12.71
CA ILE A 119 15.47 8.70 -11.43
C ILE A 119 16.36 7.47 -11.16
N GLY A 120 16.02 6.33 -11.71
CA GLY A 120 16.70 5.03 -11.54
C GLY A 120 15.68 3.91 -11.46
N GLU A 121 16.10 2.68 -11.67
CA GLU A 121 15.19 1.52 -11.74
C GLU A 121 14.03 1.79 -12.73
N ASP A 122 12.77 1.61 -12.27
CA ASP A 122 11.54 2.01 -12.97
C ASP A 122 10.87 3.23 -12.30
N LEU A 123 11.67 4.14 -11.72
CA LEU A 123 11.24 5.37 -11.07
C LEU A 123 11.33 6.55 -12.04
N TYR A 124 10.23 7.25 -12.20
CA TYR A 124 10.14 8.45 -13.05
C TYR A 124 9.50 9.59 -12.28
N GLU A 125 10.11 10.78 -12.39
CA GLU A 125 9.56 12.03 -11.87
C GLU A 125 8.76 12.72 -12.97
N ASN A 126 7.47 12.97 -12.69
CA ASN A 126 6.58 13.68 -13.58
C ASN A 126 5.84 14.74 -12.75
N ASP A 127 5.97 16.02 -13.12
CA ASP A 127 5.34 17.16 -12.46
C ASP A 127 5.55 17.20 -10.93
N GLY A 128 6.78 16.87 -10.47
CA GLY A 128 7.15 16.86 -9.06
C GLY A 128 6.73 15.60 -8.29
N PHE A 129 6.09 14.63 -8.94
CA PHE A 129 5.77 13.33 -8.34
C PHE A 129 6.69 12.24 -8.86
N ILE A 130 7.29 11.49 -7.95
CA ILE A 130 8.09 10.31 -8.30
C ILE A 130 7.19 9.09 -8.21
N VAL A 131 7.11 8.34 -9.31
CA VAL A 131 6.32 7.11 -9.41
C VAL A 131 7.24 5.94 -9.75
N HIS A 132 7.15 4.86 -8.97
CA HIS A 132 7.77 3.58 -9.26
C HIS A 132 6.78 2.70 -10.03
N PHE A 133 7.10 2.37 -11.26
CA PHE A 133 6.25 1.52 -12.09
C PHE A 133 6.63 0.05 -11.91
N PHE A 134 5.64 -0.82 -11.98
CA PHE A 134 5.79 -2.24 -11.71
C PHE A 134 5.61 -3.07 -12.97
N SER A 135 6.51 -4.02 -13.17
CA SER A 135 6.30 -5.20 -14.03
C SER A 135 5.93 -6.40 -13.15
N GLU A 136 5.33 -7.45 -13.73
CA GLU A 136 5.12 -8.71 -13.01
C GLU A 136 6.45 -9.29 -12.46
N LYS A 137 7.55 -9.13 -13.21
CA LYS A 137 8.88 -9.53 -12.74
C LYS A 137 9.26 -8.82 -11.45
N LYS A 138 9.00 -7.52 -11.33
CA LYS A 138 9.23 -6.73 -10.11
C LYS A 138 8.37 -7.26 -8.95
N ILE A 139 7.10 -7.55 -9.20
CA ILE A 139 6.19 -8.12 -8.18
C ILE A 139 6.77 -9.42 -7.64
N ARG A 140 7.18 -10.34 -8.52
CA ARG A 140 7.78 -11.63 -8.13
C ARG A 140 9.09 -11.45 -7.36
N GLN A 141 9.91 -10.47 -7.74
CA GLN A 141 11.19 -10.16 -7.11
C GLN A 141 11.05 -9.68 -5.66
N ILE A 142 9.95 -9.00 -5.32
CA ILE A 142 9.72 -8.45 -3.97
C ILE A 142 8.78 -9.32 -3.12
N ALA A 143 8.24 -10.42 -3.65
CA ALA A 143 7.25 -11.28 -2.98
C ALA A 143 7.87 -12.38 -2.12
N ASP A 144 9.12 -12.22 -1.67
CA ASP A 144 9.77 -13.24 -0.83
C ASP A 144 8.98 -13.45 0.48
N GLY A 145 8.86 -14.70 0.92
CA GLY A 145 8.03 -15.10 2.06
C GLY A 145 6.53 -15.28 1.75
N PHE A 146 6.10 -14.98 0.52
CA PHE A 146 4.70 -15.08 0.11
C PHE A 146 4.47 -16.06 -1.03
N ASN A 147 3.27 -16.61 -1.09
CA ASN A 147 2.67 -17.20 -2.29
C ASN A 147 1.88 -16.12 -3.02
N ILE A 148 2.14 -15.91 -4.30
CA ILE A 148 1.37 -14.99 -5.14
C ILE A 148 0.09 -15.71 -5.54
N LEU A 149 -1.06 -15.21 -5.09
CA LEU A 149 -2.36 -15.79 -5.42
C LEU A 149 -2.96 -15.16 -6.68
N ASN A 150 -2.78 -13.84 -6.85
CA ASN A 150 -3.29 -13.14 -8.02
C ASN A 150 -2.45 -11.92 -8.35
N ILE A 151 -2.30 -11.65 -9.65
CA ILE A 151 -1.82 -10.40 -10.22
C ILE A 151 -2.82 -10.04 -11.32
N GLU A 152 -3.58 -8.97 -11.12
CA GLU A 152 -4.61 -8.52 -12.04
C GLU A 152 -4.38 -7.08 -12.45
N SER A 153 -4.49 -6.79 -13.74
CA SER A 153 -4.42 -5.43 -14.27
C SER A 153 -5.81 -4.82 -14.34
N PHE A 154 -5.94 -3.56 -13.93
CA PHE A 154 -7.17 -2.77 -14.05
C PHE A 154 -6.85 -1.30 -14.30
N GLU A 155 -7.87 -0.53 -14.66
CA GLU A 155 -7.76 0.90 -14.91
C GLU A 155 -8.56 1.69 -13.86
N GLU A 156 -8.02 2.84 -13.43
CA GLU A 156 -8.67 3.72 -12.46
C GLU A 156 -8.57 5.19 -12.88
N GLY A 157 -9.70 5.93 -12.72
CA GLY A 157 -9.78 7.37 -12.92
C GLY A 157 -10.27 7.78 -14.32
N LYS A 158 -10.51 9.11 -14.51
CA LYS A 158 -10.98 9.68 -15.80
C LYS A 158 -9.90 9.61 -16.89
N PHE A 159 -8.63 9.78 -16.51
CA PHE A 159 -7.46 9.50 -17.32
C PHE A 159 -6.91 8.18 -16.79
N PRO A 160 -7.28 7.05 -17.38
CA PRO A 160 -7.14 5.77 -16.72
C PRO A 160 -5.67 5.46 -16.44
N ARG A 161 -5.34 5.43 -15.15
CA ARG A 161 -4.08 4.88 -14.68
C ARG A 161 -4.19 3.37 -14.74
N LYS A 162 -3.18 2.75 -15.30
CA LYS A 162 -3.09 1.28 -15.34
C LYS A 162 -2.39 0.78 -14.10
N LEU A 163 -3.08 -0.05 -13.36
CA LEU A 163 -2.65 -0.58 -12.06
C LEU A 163 -2.62 -2.10 -12.07
N PHE A 164 -1.69 -2.67 -11.31
CA PHE A 164 -1.83 -4.02 -10.81
C PHE A 164 -2.54 -4.03 -9.46
N ARG A 165 -3.45 -5.00 -9.27
CA ARG A 165 -3.90 -5.46 -7.97
C ARG A 165 -3.20 -6.78 -7.67
N VAL A 166 -2.44 -6.82 -6.60
CA VAL A 166 -1.63 -7.97 -6.20
C VAL A 166 -2.17 -8.55 -4.91
N VAL A 167 -2.39 -9.85 -4.89
CA VAL A 167 -2.81 -10.60 -3.70
C VAL A 167 -1.74 -11.61 -3.35
N LEU A 168 -1.11 -11.40 -2.20
CA LEU A 168 -0.08 -12.27 -1.63
C LEU A 168 -0.61 -12.95 -0.38
N LYS A 169 -0.26 -14.22 -0.17
CA LYS A 169 -0.56 -14.98 1.05
C LYS A 169 0.74 -15.40 1.70
N LYS A 170 0.92 -15.08 2.99
CA LYS A 170 2.07 -15.54 3.77
C LYS A 170 2.16 -17.06 3.77
N LYS A 171 3.36 -17.57 3.50
CA LYS A 171 3.69 -19.00 3.55
C LYS A 171 3.53 -19.58 4.95
#